data_ffde028a0740ed2c5850ee13fcedcc4f
#
_entry.id   ffde028a0740ed2c5850ee13fcedcc4f
#
_cell.length_a   1.000
_cell.length_b   1.000
_cell.length_c   1.000
_cell.angle_alpha   90.00
_cell.angle_beta   90.00
_cell.angle_gamma   90.00
#
_symmetry.space_group_name_H-M   'P 1'
#
loop_
_entity.id
_entity.type
_entity.pdbx_description
1 polymer ?
#
loop_
_entity_poly.entity_id
_entity_poly.type
_entity_poly.pdbx_seq_one_letter_code
_entity_poly.pdbx_strand_id
1 'polypeptide(L)'
;MSCYDPYSPEEYLMNTITPPNFVAVDGKDYTMTGELEAVTEQNWFQPETALQYKEQAMAELSAQGMTFPLVFPYYYRVDQANQDLVAQVIEQQLEELLGKDYIDIVPVAGPANNYNSEVRNAGKYGLMEEGWGPDFADPVTYADPWGLSWSYNNRSMCTQEEYLTGYVYTQEDYDNGVIDDADYVG
;
A
#
# COMPACT_ATOMS: atom_id res chain seq x y z
N MET A 1 -5.01 -14.86 16.69
CA MET A 1 -5.78 -13.85 17.47
C MET A 1 -5.79 -12.57 16.67
N SER A 2 -6.94 -11.94 16.50
CA SER A 2 -6.99 -10.63 15.83
C SER A 2 -6.35 -9.59 16.74
N CYS A 3 -5.46 -8.74 16.21
CA CYS A 3 -4.94 -7.57 16.93
C CYS A 3 -6.00 -6.46 17.09
N TYR A 4 -7.18 -6.63 16.51
CA TYR A 4 -8.33 -5.73 16.58
C TYR A 4 -9.47 -6.29 17.44
N ASP A 5 -9.13 -6.93 18.56
CA ASP A 5 -10.12 -7.31 19.56
C ASP A 5 -10.80 -6.04 20.16
N PRO A 6 -12.13 -5.99 20.38
CA PRO A 6 -13.08 -7.11 20.47
C PRO A 6 -13.90 -7.41 19.19
N TYR A 7 -13.60 -6.82 18.08
CA TYR A 7 -14.42 -6.92 16.88
C TYR A 7 -13.99 -8.09 15.98
N SER A 8 -14.94 -8.65 15.22
CA SER A 8 -14.59 -9.67 14.25
C SER A 8 -13.86 -9.04 13.05
N PRO A 9 -12.93 -9.75 12.40
CA PRO A 9 -12.25 -9.23 11.21
C PRO A 9 -13.22 -8.79 10.11
N GLU A 10 -14.34 -9.48 9.96
CA GLU A 10 -15.37 -9.21 8.95
C GLU A 10 -16.01 -7.83 9.12
N GLU A 11 -16.04 -7.28 10.32
CA GLU A 11 -16.58 -5.95 10.59
C GLU A 11 -15.65 -4.82 10.14
N TYR A 12 -14.36 -5.12 9.94
CA TYR A 12 -13.34 -4.15 9.50
C TYR A 12 -12.87 -4.36 8.08
N LEU A 13 -13.14 -5.53 7.50
CA LEU A 13 -12.76 -5.80 6.11
C LEU A 13 -13.61 -4.93 5.18
N MET A 14 -12.95 -4.02 4.51
CA MET A 14 -13.53 -3.21 3.45
C MET A 14 -12.79 -3.52 2.15
N ASN A 15 -13.55 -3.81 1.11
CA ASN A 15 -13.02 -4.12 -0.20
C ASN A 15 -12.94 -2.88 -1.10
N THR A 16 -13.24 -1.71 -0.56
CA THR A 16 -13.19 -0.42 -1.26
C THR A 16 -12.45 0.62 -0.42
N ILE A 17 -11.84 1.60 -1.07
CA ILE A 17 -11.18 2.73 -0.41
C ILE A 17 -12.20 3.59 0.33
N THR A 18 -13.35 3.86 -0.31
CA THR A 18 -14.45 4.58 0.35
C THR A 18 -15.19 3.62 1.30
N PRO A 19 -15.34 3.95 2.58
CA PRO A 19 -16.08 3.09 3.51
C PRO A 19 -17.53 2.90 3.09
N PRO A 20 -18.10 1.70 3.28
CA PRO A 20 -19.54 1.47 3.10
C PRO A 20 -20.39 2.41 3.94
N ASN A 21 -21.53 2.83 3.41
CA ASN A 21 -22.47 3.77 4.03
C ASN A 21 -21.92 5.18 4.29
N PHE A 22 -20.81 5.54 3.68
CA PHE A 22 -20.26 6.90 3.80
C PHE A 22 -21.08 7.92 3.02
N VAL A 23 -21.44 7.61 1.77
CA VAL A 23 -22.25 8.45 0.89
C VAL A 23 -23.28 7.60 0.15
N ALA A 24 -24.49 8.13 -0.01
CA ALA A 24 -25.54 7.54 -0.84
C ALA A 24 -25.73 8.35 -2.13
N VAL A 25 -25.82 7.65 -3.26
CA VAL A 25 -26.16 8.20 -4.57
C VAL A 25 -27.49 7.61 -4.99
N ASP A 26 -28.49 8.46 -5.21
CA ASP A 26 -29.86 8.06 -5.52
C ASP A 26 -30.45 7.03 -4.53
N GLY A 27 -30.10 7.16 -3.26
CA GLY A 27 -30.57 6.29 -2.17
C GLY A 27 -29.89 4.93 -2.08
N LYS A 28 -28.89 4.66 -2.92
CA LYS A 28 -28.03 3.47 -2.85
C LYS A 28 -26.64 3.86 -2.33
N ASP A 29 -26.03 3.01 -1.51
CA ASP A 29 -24.64 3.19 -1.07
C ASP A 29 -23.72 3.36 -2.28
N TYR A 30 -22.85 4.35 -2.24
CA TYR A 30 -21.91 4.63 -3.32
C TYR A 30 -21.06 3.40 -3.69
N THR A 31 -20.58 2.65 -2.71
CA THR A 31 -19.77 1.46 -2.92
C THR A 31 -20.50 0.31 -3.63
N MET A 32 -21.85 0.42 -3.68
CA MET A 32 -22.73 -0.54 -4.36
C MET A 32 -23.26 0.01 -5.70
N THR A 33 -22.63 1.05 -6.26
CA THR A 33 -23.03 1.66 -7.53
C THR A 33 -22.09 1.32 -8.67
N GLY A 34 -22.63 1.10 -9.87
CA GLY A 34 -21.86 0.86 -11.09
C GLY A 34 -20.89 -0.33 -10.96
N GLU A 35 -19.67 -0.14 -11.40
CA GLU A 35 -18.62 -1.18 -11.35
C GLU A 35 -18.08 -1.44 -9.94
N LEU A 36 -18.33 -0.53 -8.98
CA LEU A 36 -17.86 -0.69 -7.60
C LEU A 36 -18.56 -1.84 -6.87
N GLU A 37 -19.80 -2.20 -7.25
CA GLU A 37 -20.51 -3.32 -6.65
C GLU A 37 -19.71 -4.63 -6.77
N ALA A 38 -19.17 -4.92 -7.96
CA ALA A 38 -18.34 -6.10 -8.19
C ALA A 38 -17.01 -6.07 -7.41
N VAL A 39 -16.43 -4.88 -7.23
CA VAL A 39 -15.22 -4.67 -6.42
C VAL A 39 -15.50 -4.91 -4.94
N THR A 40 -16.64 -4.39 -4.45
CA THR A 40 -17.06 -4.53 -3.04
C THR A 40 -17.31 -6.00 -2.66
N GLU A 41 -17.85 -6.79 -3.58
CA GLU A 41 -18.12 -8.21 -3.37
C GLU A 41 -16.90 -9.12 -3.55
N GLN A 42 -15.81 -8.61 -4.12
CA GLN A 42 -14.60 -9.39 -4.38
C GLN A 42 -13.86 -9.72 -3.07
N ASN A 43 -13.45 -10.98 -2.93
CA ASN A 43 -12.50 -11.34 -1.87
C ASN A 43 -11.07 -10.97 -2.30
N TRP A 44 -10.50 -9.97 -1.63
CA TRP A 44 -9.13 -9.52 -1.88
C TRP A 44 -8.05 -10.38 -1.23
N PHE A 45 -8.41 -11.27 -0.32
CA PHE A 45 -7.48 -12.27 0.21
C PHE A 45 -7.32 -13.41 -0.79
N GLN A 46 -6.29 -13.36 -1.61
CA GLN A 46 -6.01 -14.28 -2.72
C GLN A 46 -4.61 -14.89 -2.59
N PRO A 47 -4.40 -15.79 -1.62
CA PRO A 47 -3.07 -16.32 -1.33
C PRO A 47 -2.45 -17.12 -2.51
N GLU A 48 -3.27 -17.84 -3.26
CA GLU A 48 -2.79 -18.59 -4.43
C GLU A 48 -2.29 -17.66 -5.54
N THR A 49 -3.01 -16.57 -5.79
CA THR A 49 -2.59 -15.54 -6.75
C THR A 49 -1.32 -14.85 -6.29
N ALA A 50 -1.20 -14.54 -4.99
CA ALA A 50 0.00 -13.96 -4.42
C ALA A 50 1.23 -14.86 -4.60
N LEU A 51 1.07 -16.17 -4.44
CA LEU A 51 2.15 -17.13 -4.67
C LEU A 51 2.55 -17.22 -6.15
N GLN A 52 1.60 -17.13 -7.08
CA GLN A 52 1.92 -17.05 -8.52
C GLN A 52 2.73 -15.81 -8.87
N TYR A 53 2.33 -14.64 -8.35
CA TYR A 53 3.09 -13.40 -8.54
C TYR A 53 4.46 -13.46 -7.88
N LYS A 54 4.61 -14.11 -6.72
CA LYS A 54 5.92 -14.35 -6.11
C LYS A 54 6.84 -15.10 -7.06
N GLU A 55 6.41 -16.21 -7.65
CA GLU A 55 7.22 -17.02 -8.57
C GLU A 55 7.66 -16.18 -9.80
N GLN A 56 6.74 -15.39 -10.35
CA GLN A 56 7.05 -14.49 -11.45
C GLN A 56 8.07 -13.43 -11.04
N ALA A 57 7.85 -12.74 -9.93
CA ALA A 57 8.74 -11.70 -9.41
C ALA A 57 10.13 -12.26 -9.09
N MET A 58 10.23 -13.46 -8.51
CA MET A 58 11.52 -14.10 -8.25
C MET A 58 12.31 -14.34 -9.54
N ALA A 59 11.64 -14.78 -10.60
CA ALA A 59 12.27 -15.01 -11.89
C ALA A 59 12.78 -13.70 -12.53
N GLU A 60 11.93 -12.66 -12.53
CA GLU A 60 12.25 -11.35 -13.11
C GLU A 60 13.37 -10.65 -12.35
N LEU A 61 13.28 -10.58 -11.03
CA LEU A 61 14.29 -9.93 -10.18
C LEU A 61 15.61 -10.69 -10.17
N SER A 62 15.59 -12.03 -10.20
CA SER A 62 16.81 -12.82 -10.34
C SER A 62 17.52 -12.54 -11.67
N ALA A 63 16.76 -12.37 -12.76
CA ALA A 63 17.32 -12.01 -14.05
C ALA A 63 17.99 -10.63 -14.06
N GLN A 64 17.55 -9.73 -13.17
CA GLN A 64 18.15 -8.41 -12.93
C GLN A 64 19.31 -8.45 -11.91
N GLY A 65 19.67 -9.63 -11.39
CA GLY A 65 20.77 -9.79 -10.44
C GLY A 65 20.40 -9.53 -8.98
N MET A 66 19.11 -9.40 -8.66
CA MET A 66 18.67 -9.27 -7.27
C MET A 66 18.88 -10.56 -6.49
N THR A 67 19.22 -10.42 -5.22
CA THR A 67 19.38 -11.54 -4.27
C THR A 67 18.25 -11.57 -3.28
N PHE A 68 17.91 -12.77 -2.80
CA PHE A 68 16.84 -13.01 -1.84
C PHE A 68 17.38 -13.45 -0.48
N PRO A 69 16.65 -13.22 0.62
CA PRO A 69 15.32 -12.57 0.66
C PRO A 69 15.41 -11.06 0.39
N LEU A 70 14.31 -10.51 -0.13
CA LEU A 70 14.11 -9.07 -0.20
C LEU A 70 13.80 -8.53 1.20
N VAL A 71 14.55 -7.56 1.67
CA VAL A 71 14.40 -7.01 3.03
C VAL A 71 13.51 -5.78 2.99
N PHE A 72 12.38 -5.83 3.69
CA PHE A 72 11.43 -4.73 3.79
C PHE A 72 11.33 -4.22 5.23
N PRO A 73 11.90 -3.05 5.56
CA PRO A 73 11.66 -2.42 6.84
C PRO A 73 10.19 -1.99 6.95
N TYR A 74 9.50 -2.51 7.96
CA TYR A 74 8.15 -2.11 8.33
C TYR A 74 8.22 -1.18 9.52
N TYR A 75 8.10 0.13 9.26
CA TYR A 75 8.11 1.14 10.31
C TYR A 75 6.73 1.23 10.96
N TYR A 76 6.69 1.07 12.29
CA TYR A 76 5.46 1.23 13.08
C TYR A 76 5.52 2.44 14.00
N ARG A 77 4.37 2.98 14.33
CA ARG A 77 4.21 4.16 15.18
C ARG A 77 4.27 3.77 16.65
N VAL A 78 5.24 4.31 17.40
CA VAL A 78 5.40 4.03 18.83
C VAL A 78 4.48 4.86 19.72
N ASP A 79 3.84 5.89 19.18
CA ASP A 79 2.86 6.74 19.86
C ASP A 79 1.43 6.14 19.83
N GLN A 80 1.23 5.03 19.16
CA GLN A 80 -0.02 4.28 19.11
C GLN A 80 0.11 2.94 19.80
N ALA A 81 -0.93 2.54 20.52
CA ALA A 81 -0.92 1.28 21.24
C ALA A 81 -0.92 0.06 20.31
N ASN A 82 -0.18 -0.98 20.70
CA ASN A 82 -0.12 -2.28 20.03
C ASN A 82 0.45 -2.29 18.62
N GLN A 83 1.03 -1.20 18.12
CA GLN A 83 1.59 -1.16 16.77
C GLN A 83 2.80 -2.08 16.59
N ASP A 84 3.54 -2.34 17.63
CA ASP A 84 4.59 -3.34 17.66
C ASP A 84 4.06 -4.77 17.46
N LEU A 85 2.90 -5.08 18.07
CA LEU A 85 2.22 -6.37 17.86
C LEU A 85 1.64 -6.49 16.45
N VAL A 86 1.07 -5.41 15.90
CA VAL A 86 0.59 -5.37 14.52
C VAL A 86 1.74 -5.65 13.55
N ALA A 87 2.89 -5.00 13.75
CA ALA A 87 4.08 -5.20 12.93
C ALA A 87 4.56 -6.66 12.93
N GLN A 88 4.60 -7.29 14.11
CA GLN A 88 4.97 -8.70 14.26
C GLN A 88 3.97 -9.65 13.58
N VAL A 89 2.67 -9.34 13.64
CA VAL A 89 1.64 -10.14 12.95
C VAL A 89 1.79 -10.03 11.43
N ILE A 90 2.05 -8.82 10.92
CA ILE A 90 2.29 -8.59 9.48
C ILE A 90 3.55 -9.34 9.02
N GLU A 91 4.67 -9.23 9.76
CA GLU A 91 5.88 -10.01 9.52
C GLU A 91 5.56 -11.50 9.42
N GLN A 92 4.94 -12.05 10.47
CA GLN A 92 4.62 -13.48 10.52
C GLN A 92 3.73 -13.92 9.35
N GLN A 93 2.63 -13.21 9.08
CA GLN A 93 1.68 -13.59 8.05
C GLN A 93 2.27 -13.53 6.64
N LEU A 94 3.03 -12.48 6.33
CA LEU A 94 3.65 -12.34 5.01
C LEU A 94 4.76 -13.37 4.80
N GLU A 95 5.60 -13.60 5.80
CA GLU A 95 6.69 -14.57 5.71
C GLU A 95 6.20 -16.03 5.72
N GLU A 96 5.13 -16.34 6.46
CA GLU A 96 4.50 -17.66 6.40
C GLU A 96 3.86 -17.93 5.03
N LEU A 97 3.23 -16.93 4.40
CA LEU A 97 2.62 -17.09 3.09
C LEU A 97 3.64 -17.10 1.96
N LEU A 98 4.53 -16.11 1.94
CA LEU A 98 5.43 -15.89 0.80
C LEU A 98 6.78 -16.62 0.94
N GLY A 99 7.13 -17.02 2.15
CA GLY A 99 8.39 -17.70 2.45
C GLY A 99 9.52 -16.75 2.84
N LYS A 100 10.24 -17.14 3.89
CA LYS A 100 11.42 -16.41 4.41
C LYS A 100 12.62 -16.43 3.47
N ASP A 101 12.60 -17.26 2.48
CA ASP A 101 13.57 -17.32 1.38
C ASP A 101 13.31 -16.24 0.31
N TYR A 102 12.10 -15.70 0.27
CA TYR A 102 11.71 -14.65 -0.68
C TYR A 102 11.67 -13.26 -0.04
N ILE A 103 11.08 -13.13 1.13
CA ILE A 103 10.85 -11.85 1.80
C ILE A 103 11.27 -11.91 3.28
N ASP A 104 11.87 -10.83 3.77
CA ASP A 104 12.22 -10.60 5.17
C ASP A 104 11.61 -9.26 5.61
N ILE A 105 10.57 -9.32 6.40
CA ILE A 105 9.89 -8.14 6.95
C ILE A 105 10.56 -7.80 8.27
N VAL A 106 11.14 -6.61 8.38
CA VAL A 106 11.85 -6.16 9.56
C VAL A 106 11.05 -5.09 10.30
N PRO A 107 10.34 -5.42 11.39
CA PRO A 107 9.66 -4.43 12.22
C PRO A 107 10.65 -3.41 12.79
N VAL A 108 10.40 -2.12 12.56
CA VAL A 108 11.25 -1.03 13.01
C VAL A 108 10.42 -0.01 13.79
N ALA A 109 10.81 0.23 15.05
CA ALA A 109 10.20 1.29 15.84
C ALA A 109 10.49 2.67 15.20
N GLY A 110 9.47 3.36 14.77
CA GLY A 110 9.59 4.71 14.25
C GLY A 110 9.87 5.73 15.37
N PRO A 111 10.23 6.96 15.01
CA PRO A 111 10.42 8.03 16.00
C PRO A 111 9.10 8.37 16.68
N ALA A 112 9.16 8.70 17.98
CA ALA A 112 7.99 9.09 18.77
C ALA A 112 7.37 10.42 18.32
N ASN A 113 8.15 11.27 17.65
CA ASN A 113 7.71 12.54 17.09
C ASN A 113 8.14 12.61 15.62
N ASN A 114 7.41 13.41 14.85
CA ASN A 114 7.73 13.66 13.44
C ASN A 114 7.75 12.41 12.53
N TYR A 115 7.01 11.35 12.89
CA TYR A 115 6.95 10.11 12.13
C TYR A 115 6.69 10.38 10.63
N ASN A 116 5.72 11.24 10.32
CA ASN A 116 5.37 11.54 8.94
C ASN A 116 6.53 12.16 8.15
N SER A 117 7.28 13.09 8.74
CA SER A 117 8.41 13.73 8.05
C SER A 117 9.66 12.84 8.00
N GLU A 118 9.91 12.08 9.08
CA GLU A 118 11.15 11.31 9.20
C GLU A 118 11.07 9.91 8.60
N VAL A 119 9.88 9.35 8.47
CA VAL A 119 9.65 8.02 7.90
C VAL A 119 8.89 8.13 6.57
N ARG A 120 7.62 8.57 6.63
CA ARG A 120 6.75 8.60 5.44
C ARG A 120 7.32 9.48 4.33
N ASN A 121 7.48 10.78 4.59
CA ASN A 121 7.93 11.73 3.57
C ASN A 121 9.41 11.50 3.17
N ALA A 122 10.20 10.93 4.07
CA ALA A 122 11.58 10.55 3.78
C ALA A 122 11.71 9.21 3.03
N GLY A 123 10.61 8.48 2.83
CA GLY A 123 10.62 7.20 2.11
C GLY A 123 11.48 6.10 2.74
N LYS A 124 11.59 6.09 4.06
CA LYS A 124 12.47 5.14 4.79
C LYS A 124 11.83 3.78 5.06
N TYR A 125 10.82 3.40 4.34
CA TYR A 125 10.07 2.17 4.59
C TYR A 125 10.02 1.29 3.33
N GLY A 126 9.97 -0.02 3.52
CA GLY A 126 9.51 -0.96 2.50
C GLY A 126 8.00 -1.13 2.57
N LEU A 127 7.47 -1.16 3.79
CA LEU A 127 6.04 -1.22 4.10
C LEU A 127 5.74 -0.27 5.27
N MET A 128 4.55 0.31 5.26
CA MET A 128 4.02 1.09 6.39
C MET A 128 2.50 1.04 6.41
N GLU A 129 1.93 1.23 7.59
CA GLU A 129 0.50 1.46 7.76
C GLU A 129 0.23 2.96 7.81
N GLU A 130 -0.83 3.40 7.11
CA GLU A 130 -1.29 4.77 7.16
C GLU A 130 -2.82 4.80 7.10
N GLY A 131 -3.42 5.86 7.63
CA GLY A 131 -4.86 6.03 7.68
C GLY A 131 -5.29 7.38 7.12
N TRP A 132 -6.51 7.45 6.62
CA TRP A 132 -7.12 8.68 6.15
C TRP A 132 -8.51 8.86 6.75
N GLY A 133 -8.78 10.06 7.28
CA GLY A 133 -10.12 10.50 7.67
C GLY A 133 -10.72 11.41 6.62
N PRO A 134 -12.04 11.37 6.36
CA PRO A 134 -12.65 12.21 5.36
C PRO A 134 -12.63 13.68 5.77
N ASP A 135 -12.27 14.58 4.86
CA ASP A 135 -12.32 16.02 5.07
C ASP A 135 -13.71 16.60 4.77
N PHE A 136 -14.49 15.91 3.94
CA PHE A 136 -15.84 16.29 3.51
C PHE A 136 -16.64 15.06 3.05
N ALA A 137 -17.97 15.22 2.92
CA ALA A 137 -18.89 14.13 2.61
C ALA A 137 -19.00 13.87 1.09
N ASP A 138 -17.89 13.54 0.46
CA ASP A 138 -17.81 13.10 -0.94
C ASP A 138 -16.77 11.98 -1.07
N PRO A 139 -17.01 10.92 -1.86
CA PRO A 139 -16.07 9.81 -2.02
C PRO A 139 -14.67 10.24 -2.48
N VAL A 140 -14.55 11.35 -3.20
CA VAL A 140 -13.28 11.89 -3.68
C VAL A 140 -12.30 12.16 -2.53
N THR A 141 -12.79 12.45 -1.31
CA THR A 141 -11.92 12.66 -0.14
C THR A 141 -11.02 11.46 0.16
N TYR A 142 -11.45 10.24 -0.20
CA TYR A 142 -10.66 9.02 -0.04
C TYR A 142 -9.76 8.71 -1.25
N ALA A 143 -10.08 9.26 -2.41
CA ALA A 143 -9.28 9.11 -3.62
C ALA A 143 -8.15 10.15 -3.72
N ASP A 144 -8.39 11.37 -3.26
CA ASP A 144 -7.44 12.49 -3.33
C ASP A 144 -6.05 12.19 -2.78
N PRO A 145 -5.87 11.52 -1.61
CA PRO A 145 -4.53 11.23 -1.09
C PRO A 145 -3.65 10.39 -2.02
N TRP A 146 -4.27 9.66 -2.93
CA TRP A 146 -3.60 8.82 -3.94
C TRP A 146 -3.45 9.53 -5.30
N GLY A 147 -3.99 10.75 -5.41
CA GLY A 147 -3.86 11.58 -6.60
C GLY A 147 -2.42 12.04 -6.82
N LEU A 148 -2.10 12.41 -8.07
CA LEU A 148 -0.73 12.65 -8.55
C LEU A 148 0.11 13.64 -7.74
N SER A 149 -0.47 14.59 -7.06
CA SER A 149 0.27 15.62 -6.31
C SER A 149 0.04 15.56 -4.80
N TRP A 150 -0.53 14.48 -4.29
CA TRP A 150 -0.86 14.35 -2.87
C TRP A 150 0.18 13.56 -2.08
N SER A 151 0.17 13.77 -0.77
CA SER A 151 1.22 13.31 0.13
C SER A 151 1.38 11.78 0.23
N TYR A 152 0.38 10.98 -0.15
CA TYR A 152 0.50 9.52 -0.15
C TYR A 152 1.01 8.96 -1.48
N ASN A 153 0.93 9.75 -2.55
CA ASN A 153 1.45 9.38 -3.85
C ASN A 153 2.85 9.92 -4.15
N ASN A 154 3.44 10.68 -3.25
CA ASN A 154 4.78 11.25 -3.44
C ASN A 154 5.91 10.22 -3.48
N ARG A 155 5.58 8.93 -3.40
CA ARG A 155 6.50 7.79 -3.49
C ARG A 155 6.08 6.76 -4.53
N SER A 156 5.16 7.12 -5.40
CA SER A 156 4.73 6.23 -6.48
C SER A 156 5.87 5.88 -7.43
N MET A 157 6.95 6.66 -7.43
CA MET A 157 8.11 6.47 -8.30
C MET A 157 7.71 6.44 -9.79
N CYS A 158 6.63 7.15 -10.13
CA CYS A 158 6.14 7.24 -11.49
C CYS A 158 5.94 8.71 -11.91
N THR A 159 6.11 8.99 -13.18
CA THR A 159 5.76 10.26 -13.79
C THR A 159 4.26 10.36 -14.02
N GLN A 160 3.79 11.57 -14.29
CA GLN A 160 2.40 11.79 -14.69
C GLN A 160 2.05 11.01 -15.97
N GLU A 161 2.96 10.92 -16.92
CA GLU A 161 2.75 10.18 -18.17
C GLU A 161 2.62 8.68 -17.91
N GLU A 162 3.48 8.09 -17.09
CA GLU A 162 3.41 6.68 -16.69
C GLU A 162 2.07 6.38 -16.02
N TYR A 163 1.62 7.23 -15.10
CA TYR A 163 0.34 7.08 -14.43
C TYR A 163 -0.84 7.09 -15.41
N LEU A 164 -0.86 8.04 -16.35
CA LEU A 164 -1.96 8.21 -17.31
C LEU A 164 -1.96 7.17 -18.44
N THR A 165 -0.77 6.69 -18.82
CA THR A 165 -0.62 5.77 -19.98
C THR A 165 -0.35 4.34 -19.56
N GLY A 166 0.01 4.10 -18.28
CA GLY A 166 0.48 2.79 -17.79
C GLY A 166 1.85 2.39 -18.34
N TYR A 167 2.56 3.31 -18.97
CA TYR A 167 3.94 3.08 -19.42
C TYR A 167 4.88 3.33 -18.24
N VAL A 168 5.82 2.43 -18.00
CA VAL A 168 6.82 2.54 -16.95
C VAL A 168 8.18 2.79 -17.57
N TYR A 169 8.78 3.94 -17.28
CA TYR A 169 10.14 4.26 -17.70
C TYR A 169 11.16 3.39 -16.95
N THR A 170 12.19 3.00 -17.67
CA THR A 170 13.27 2.20 -17.12
C THR A 170 14.38 3.09 -16.53
N GLN A 171 15.26 2.50 -15.72
CA GLN A 171 16.48 3.19 -15.28
C GLN A 171 17.33 3.67 -16.45
N GLU A 172 17.33 2.94 -17.57
CA GLU A 172 18.03 3.32 -18.79
C GLU A 172 17.45 4.60 -19.42
N ASP A 173 16.12 4.76 -19.39
CA ASP A 173 15.46 5.99 -19.87
C ASP A 173 15.88 7.20 -19.02
N TYR A 174 15.95 7.04 -17.70
CA TYR A 174 16.44 8.06 -16.78
C TYR A 174 17.92 8.40 -17.04
N ASP A 175 18.77 7.40 -17.14
CA ASP A 175 20.21 7.57 -17.40
C ASP A 175 20.49 8.22 -18.76
N ASN A 176 19.61 8.00 -19.74
CA ASN A 176 19.66 8.59 -21.07
C ASN A 176 19.00 9.98 -21.13
N GLY A 177 18.44 10.49 -20.04
CA GLY A 177 17.77 11.78 -19.98
C GLY A 177 16.47 11.85 -20.77
N VAL A 178 15.79 10.72 -20.95
CA VAL A 178 14.42 10.66 -21.51
C VAL A 178 13.43 11.26 -20.52
N ILE A 179 13.70 11.06 -19.22
CA ILE A 179 12.98 11.67 -18.11
C ILE A 179 14.01 12.24 -17.10
N ASP A 180 13.59 13.17 -16.27
CA ASP A 180 14.37 13.69 -15.16
C ASP A 180 13.58 13.76 -13.86
N ASP A 181 14.22 14.19 -12.75
CA ASP A 181 13.57 14.27 -11.43
C ASP A 181 12.33 15.19 -11.42
N ALA A 182 12.25 16.15 -12.33
CA ALA A 182 11.14 17.09 -12.40
C ALA A 182 9.87 16.46 -13.03
N ASP A 183 10.04 15.36 -13.76
CA ASP A 183 8.91 14.65 -14.38
C ASP A 183 8.20 13.72 -13.39
N TYR A 184 8.86 13.37 -12.27
CA TYR A 184 8.23 12.54 -11.24
C TYR A 184 7.15 13.32 -10.49
N VAL A 185 6.03 12.63 -10.29
CA VAL A 185 4.91 13.13 -9.51
C VAL A 185 5.12 12.76 -8.05
N GLY A 186 5.49 13.70 -7.23
CA GLY A 186 5.77 13.42 -5.83
C GLY A 186 5.85 14.67 -4.97
#